data_d5301cc2ac93f82884e14ced3122a1f4
#
_entry.id   d5301cc2ac93f82884e14ced3122a1f4
#
_cell.length_a   1.000
_cell.length_b   1.000
_cell.length_c   1.000
_cell.angle_alpha   90.00
_cell.angle_beta   90.00
_cell.angle_gamma   90.00
#
_symmetry.space_group_name_H-M   'P 1'
#
loop_
_entity.id
_entity.type
_entity.pdbx_description
1 polymer ?
#
loop_
_entity_poly.entity_id
_entity_poly.type
_entity_poly.pdbx_seq_one_letter_code
_entity_poly.pdbx_strand_id
1 'polypeptide(L)'
;MKILVIRNDKLGDFVQAFPAFAMLKASNPKLKLTALVPAYTAPLAQICPYLDDVIIDSVKNDKVDFNRLVKEIKDQQFDGMISFFSNTHNGKLAWKSGIPYRLAPATKWVQILYNHRLTQRRSRSEKSEAEYNQDLARAFLKKRNMPIVEPKPPYLSFPESAVKNQRVFLQEQFGLSADKKWVFVHSGTGGSATSLSLSQYAQLIQGLLSEFDCQIILTAGPGESEKAHELAAKIDSQNVVVYDKNKGLVDFAHSLACADLFIAGSTGPLHLSSAFNVPTIGFYPNSRSSQPRRWKPINDADKHLAFCPPKGKEEMNLGLISIDDALVEIVPFVRKMWQTGN
;
A
#
# COMPACT_ATOMS: atom_id res chain seq x y z
N MET A 1 -0.81 -25.99 -9.42
CA MET A 1 -2.16 -25.36 -9.40
C MET A 1 -1.99 -23.91 -9.77
N LYS A 2 -2.71 -23.42 -10.79
CA LYS A 2 -2.69 -22.03 -11.27
C LYS A 2 -3.88 -21.26 -10.66
N ILE A 3 -3.62 -20.18 -9.98
CA ILE A 3 -4.63 -19.37 -9.29
C ILE A 3 -4.57 -17.93 -9.80
N LEU A 4 -5.71 -17.43 -10.26
CA LEU A 4 -5.88 -16.02 -10.56
C LEU A 4 -6.23 -15.24 -9.28
N VAL A 5 -5.43 -14.26 -8.91
CA VAL A 5 -5.71 -13.35 -7.81
C VAL A 5 -6.09 -11.98 -8.35
N ILE A 6 -7.26 -11.46 -7.98
CA ILE A 6 -7.77 -10.19 -8.51
C ILE A 6 -7.70 -9.11 -7.44
N ARG A 7 -6.92 -8.06 -7.73
CA ARG A 7 -6.86 -6.81 -6.96
C ARG A 7 -6.59 -5.64 -7.91
N ASN A 8 -7.60 -5.30 -8.68
CA ASN A 8 -7.55 -4.34 -9.77
C ASN A 8 -8.18 -2.97 -9.41
N ASP A 9 -8.01 -2.55 -8.16
CA ASP A 9 -8.42 -1.25 -7.65
C ASP A 9 -7.22 -0.31 -7.46
N LYS A 10 -6.97 0.23 -6.27
CA LYS A 10 -5.93 1.23 -6.03
C LYS A 10 -4.62 0.60 -5.54
N LEU A 11 -3.51 1.36 -5.67
CA LEU A 11 -2.17 0.95 -5.23
C LEU A 11 -2.15 0.48 -3.77
N GLY A 12 -2.71 1.29 -2.86
CA GLY A 12 -2.75 0.92 -1.44
C GLY A 12 -3.49 -0.38 -1.19
N ASP A 13 -4.62 -0.58 -1.87
CA ASP A 13 -5.41 -1.81 -1.83
C ASP A 13 -4.62 -3.01 -2.36
N PHE A 14 -3.87 -2.84 -3.44
CA PHE A 14 -3.03 -3.89 -4.00
C PHE A 14 -1.93 -4.32 -3.02
N VAL A 15 -1.23 -3.36 -2.41
CA VAL A 15 -0.20 -3.63 -1.39
C VAL A 15 -0.80 -4.32 -0.17
N GLN A 16 -2.00 -3.96 0.25
CA GLN A 16 -2.72 -4.61 1.35
C GLN A 16 -3.07 -6.10 1.06
N ALA A 17 -2.92 -6.56 -0.17
CA ALA A 17 -3.06 -7.97 -0.52
C ALA A 17 -1.74 -8.78 -0.43
N PHE A 18 -0.58 -8.13 -0.29
CA PHE A 18 0.72 -8.82 -0.22
C PHE A 18 0.80 -9.86 0.90
N PRO A 19 0.31 -9.61 2.13
CA PRO A 19 0.27 -10.64 3.16
C PRO A 19 -0.54 -11.88 2.77
N ALA A 20 -1.62 -11.72 1.99
CA ALA A 20 -2.40 -12.85 1.49
C ALA A 20 -1.65 -13.62 0.39
N PHE A 21 -0.95 -12.93 -0.51
CA PHE A 21 -0.11 -13.59 -1.53
C PHE A 21 1.07 -14.34 -0.89
N ALA A 22 1.73 -13.71 0.09
CA ALA A 22 2.80 -14.33 0.88
C ALA A 22 2.30 -15.58 1.60
N MET A 23 1.13 -15.53 2.23
CA MET A 23 0.50 -16.66 2.89
C MET A 23 0.27 -17.82 1.93
N LEU A 24 -0.29 -17.57 0.74
CA LEU A 24 -0.55 -18.60 -0.27
C LEU A 24 0.75 -19.28 -0.71
N LYS A 25 1.79 -18.51 -0.97
CA LYS A 25 3.11 -19.03 -1.40
C LYS A 25 3.84 -19.78 -0.28
N ALA A 26 3.85 -19.23 0.94
CA ALA A 26 4.48 -19.89 2.09
C ALA A 26 3.78 -21.21 2.45
N SER A 27 2.45 -21.24 2.34
CA SER A 27 1.65 -22.43 2.60
C SER A 27 1.79 -23.51 1.53
N ASN A 28 1.99 -23.14 0.28
CA ASN A 28 2.27 -24.05 -0.82
C ASN A 28 3.10 -23.36 -1.93
N PRO A 29 4.43 -23.52 -1.94
CA PRO A 29 5.32 -22.92 -2.95
C PRO A 29 5.04 -23.36 -4.39
N LYS A 30 4.33 -24.50 -4.60
CA LYS A 30 3.96 -25.00 -5.92
C LYS A 30 2.73 -24.28 -6.52
N LEU A 31 2.04 -23.43 -5.76
CA LEU A 31 1.00 -22.56 -6.29
C LEU A 31 1.60 -21.56 -7.28
N LYS A 32 1.00 -21.46 -8.45
CA LYS A 32 1.30 -20.44 -9.44
C LYS A 32 0.25 -19.35 -9.34
N LEU A 33 0.65 -18.16 -8.89
CA LEU A 33 -0.22 -17.03 -8.70
C LEU A 33 -0.06 -16.04 -9.85
N THR A 34 -1.13 -15.80 -10.61
CA THR A 34 -1.21 -14.75 -11.62
C THR A 34 -2.08 -13.62 -11.08
N ALA A 35 -1.57 -12.41 -11.05
CA ALA A 35 -2.35 -11.26 -10.59
C ALA A 35 -3.09 -10.57 -11.75
N LEU A 36 -4.36 -10.24 -11.54
CA LEU A 36 -5.10 -9.30 -12.40
C LEU A 36 -5.12 -7.93 -11.73
N VAL A 37 -4.45 -6.97 -12.36
CA VAL A 37 -4.22 -5.61 -11.82
C VAL A 37 -4.38 -4.54 -12.90
N PRO A 38 -4.63 -3.27 -12.56
CA PRO A 38 -4.62 -2.19 -13.53
C PRO A 38 -3.20 -1.90 -14.03
N ALA A 39 -3.09 -1.30 -15.21
CA ALA A 39 -1.79 -1.04 -15.87
C ALA A 39 -0.79 -0.29 -14.99
N TYR A 40 -1.25 0.68 -14.19
CA TYR A 40 -0.34 1.50 -13.38
C TYR A 40 0.28 0.76 -12.18
N THR A 41 -0.34 -0.33 -11.69
CA THR A 41 0.23 -1.17 -10.63
C THR A 41 0.94 -2.42 -11.17
N ALA A 42 0.79 -2.73 -12.47
CA ALA A 42 1.41 -3.90 -13.08
C ALA A 42 2.94 -3.97 -12.89
N PRO A 43 3.72 -2.87 -13.01
CA PRO A 43 5.15 -2.91 -12.74
C PRO A 43 5.49 -3.36 -11.29
N LEU A 44 4.70 -2.94 -10.30
CA LEU A 44 4.88 -3.39 -8.92
C LEU A 44 4.47 -4.86 -8.74
N ALA A 45 3.44 -5.32 -9.44
CA ALA A 45 3.03 -6.72 -9.43
C ALA A 45 4.11 -7.63 -10.02
N GLN A 46 4.80 -7.19 -11.07
CA GLN A 46 5.90 -7.92 -11.72
C GLN A 46 7.11 -8.15 -10.82
N ILE A 47 7.38 -7.23 -9.89
CA ILE A 47 8.48 -7.36 -8.92
C ILE A 47 8.03 -7.97 -7.59
N CYS A 48 6.74 -8.27 -7.42
CA CYS A 48 6.23 -8.89 -6.20
C CYS A 48 6.70 -10.35 -6.10
N PRO A 49 7.46 -10.75 -5.06
CA PRO A 49 8.10 -12.07 -4.99
C PRO A 49 7.10 -13.23 -4.86
N TYR A 50 5.83 -12.94 -4.63
CA TYR A 50 4.77 -13.94 -4.45
C TYR A 50 3.96 -14.19 -5.72
N LEU A 51 4.14 -13.40 -6.76
CA LEU A 51 3.42 -13.51 -8.02
C LEU A 51 4.32 -14.13 -9.09
N ASP A 52 3.76 -15.05 -9.87
CA ASP A 52 4.50 -15.71 -10.95
C ASP A 52 4.22 -15.04 -12.30
N ASP A 53 3.07 -14.38 -12.44
CA ASP A 53 2.65 -13.73 -13.68
C ASP A 53 1.63 -12.61 -13.43
N VAL A 54 1.43 -11.75 -14.43
CA VAL A 54 0.56 -10.57 -14.33
C VAL A 54 -0.29 -10.43 -15.58
N ILE A 55 -1.60 -10.30 -15.41
CA ILE A 55 -2.54 -9.90 -16.45
C ILE A 55 -2.97 -8.46 -16.17
N ILE A 56 -2.96 -7.62 -17.21
CA ILE A 56 -3.35 -6.22 -17.10
C ILE A 56 -4.85 -6.09 -17.40
N ASP A 57 -5.60 -5.57 -16.42
CA ASP A 57 -6.98 -5.17 -16.63
C ASP A 57 -7.02 -3.81 -17.33
N SER A 58 -7.04 -3.83 -18.64
CA SER A 58 -7.05 -2.64 -19.51
C SER A 58 -8.47 -2.21 -19.92
N VAL A 59 -9.51 -2.83 -19.35
CA VAL A 59 -10.90 -2.61 -19.79
C VAL A 59 -11.39 -1.22 -19.40
N LYS A 60 -11.62 -0.38 -20.43
CA LYS A 60 -12.18 0.97 -20.32
C LYS A 60 -13.67 1.01 -20.70
N ASN A 61 -14.51 0.21 -20.04
CA ASN A 61 -15.96 0.13 -20.32
C ASN A 61 -16.33 -0.33 -21.75
N ASP A 62 -15.40 -0.92 -22.50
CA ASP A 62 -15.66 -1.47 -23.82
C ASP A 62 -15.93 -2.98 -23.74
N LYS A 63 -16.96 -3.44 -24.45
CA LYS A 63 -17.36 -4.84 -24.53
C LYS A 63 -16.30 -5.69 -25.27
N VAL A 64 -15.61 -5.13 -26.24
CA VAL A 64 -14.55 -5.82 -27.01
C VAL A 64 -13.37 -6.13 -26.11
N ASP A 65 -12.88 -5.13 -25.40
CA ASP A 65 -11.76 -5.28 -24.44
C ASP A 65 -12.12 -6.28 -23.32
N PHE A 66 -13.36 -6.20 -22.82
CA PHE A 66 -13.82 -7.16 -21.81
C PHE A 66 -13.80 -8.60 -22.34
N ASN A 67 -14.28 -8.84 -23.56
CA ASN A 67 -14.30 -10.20 -24.15
C ASN A 67 -12.87 -10.70 -24.45
N ARG A 68 -11.95 -9.79 -24.85
CA ARG A 68 -10.53 -10.12 -25.02
C ARG A 68 -9.91 -10.57 -23.69
N LEU A 69 -10.13 -9.83 -22.61
CA LEU A 69 -9.65 -10.19 -21.28
C LEU A 69 -10.24 -11.51 -20.78
N VAL A 70 -11.54 -11.76 -21.02
CA VAL A 70 -12.18 -13.06 -20.71
C VAL A 70 -11.51 -14.19 -21.48
N LYS A 71 -11.19 -13.99 -22.77
CA LYS A 71 -10.50 -14.98 -23.59
C LYS A 71 -9.09 -15.25 -23.06
N GLU A 72 -8.30 -14.22 -22.78
CA GLU A 72 -6.96 -14.32 -22.20
C GLU A 72 -6.96 -15.12 -20.89
N ILE A 73 -7.90 -14.85 -20.00
CA ILE A 73 -8.04 -15.59 -18.73
C ILE A 73 -8.42 -17.06 -18.98
N LYS A 74 -9.31 -17.35 -19.94
CA LYS A 74 -9.70 -18.71 -20.30
C LYS A 74 -8.53 -19.52 -20.87
N ASP A 75 -7.77 -18.92 -21.77
CA ASP A 75 -6.65 -19.57 -22.45
C ASP A 75 -5.56 -19.99 -21.43
N GLN A 76 -5.47 -19.34 -20.29
CA GLN A 76 -4.54 -19.69 -19.22
C GLN A 76 -4.95 -20.88 -18.35
N GLN A 77 -6.20 -21.35 -18.44
CA GLN A 77 -6.70 -22.56 -17.76
C GLN A 77 -6.46 -22.57 -16.23
N PHE A 78 -6.92 -21.53 -15.55
CA PHE A 78 -6.80 -21.43 -14.08
C PHE A 78 -7.63 -22.50 -13.35
N ASP A 79 -7.04 -23.14 -12.34
CA ASP A 79 -7.70 -24.10 -11.44
C ASP A 79 -8.63 -23.39 -10.43
N GLY A 80 -8.38 -22.11 -10.17
CA GLY A 80 -9.17 -21.32 -9.25
C GLY A 80 -8.87 -19.84 -9.33
N MET A 81 -9.71 -19.04 -8.69
CA MET A 81 -9.48 -17.62 -8.50
C MET A 81 -9.88 -17.16 -7.10
N ILE A 82 -9.22 -16.12 -6.64
CA ILE A 82 -9.53 -15.38 -5.42
C ILE A 82 -9.70 -13.91 -5.79
N SER A 83 -10.92 -13.39 -5.68
CA SER A 83 -11.18 -11.96 -5.91
C SER A 83 -11.12 -11.23 -4.57
N PHE A 84 -10.08 -10.46 -4.35
CA PHE A 84 -9.93 -9.63 -3.15
C PHE A 84 -10.78 -8.36 -3.24
N PHE A 85 -11.10 -7.95 -4.46
CA PHE A 85 -11.99 -6.83 -4.77
C PHE A 85 -13.20 -7.32 -5.58
N SER A 86 -14.39 -7.31 -4.97
CA SER A 86 -15.62 -7.80 -5.58
C SER A 86 -16.49 -6.62 -6.07
N ASN A 87 -16.60 -6.47 -7.38
CA ASN A 87 -17.49 -5.56 -8.09
C ASN A 87 -18.16 -6.28 -9.27
N THR A 88 -19.04 -5.57 -9.98
CA THR A 88 -19.77 -6.14 -11.14
C THR A 88 -18.84 -6.61 -12.26
N HIS A 89 -17.77 -5.87 -12.53
CA HIS A 89 -16.77 -6.22 -13.54
C HIS A 89 -16.08 -7.55 -13.18
N ASN A 90 -15.51 -7.64 -11.98
CA ASN A 90 -14.81 -8.83 -11.51
C ASN A 90 -15.72 -10.05 -11.39
N GLY A 91 -16.97 -9.85 -10.95
CA GLY A 91 -17.97 -10.93 -10.92
C GLY A 91 -18.29 -11.47 -12.30
N LYS A 92 -18.49 -10.58 -13.29
CA LYS A 92 -18.72 -11.00 -14.68
C LYS A 92 -17.50 -11.70 -15.28
N LEU A 93 -16.28 -11.22 -15.01
CA LEU A 93 -15.04 -11.90 -15.39
C LEU A 93 -14.98 -13.30 -14.80
N ALA A 94 -15.20 -13.43 -13.49
CA ALA A 94 -15.22 -14.70 -12.79
C ALA A 94 -16.17 -15.72 -13.42
N TRP A 95 -17.38 -15.29 -13.73
CA TRP A 95 -18.40 -16.16 -14.30
C TRP A 95 -18.11 -16.52 -15.75
N LYS A 96 -17.78 -15.52 -16.58
CA LYS A 96 -17.56 -15.74 -18.03
C LYS A 96 -16.26 -16.48 -18.34
N SER A 97 -15.22 -16.34 -17.50
CA SER A 97 -13.96 -17.07 -17.68
C SER A 97 -14.10 -18.58 -17.44
N GLY A 98 -15.19 -19.03 -16.78
CA GLY A 98 -15.44 -20.46 -16.55
C GLY A 98 -14.49 -21.10 -15.55
N ILE A 99 -13.73 -20.32 -14.75
CA ILE A 99 -12.84 -20.87 -13.72
C ILE A 99 -13.65 -21.69 -12.72
N PRO A 100 -13.28 -22.97 -12.45
CA PRO A 100 -14.11 -23.89 -11.68
C PRO A 100 -14.27 -23.49 -10.20
N TYR A 101 -13.24 -22.94 -9.56
CA TYR A 101 -13.27 -22.45 -8.18
C TYR A 101 -13.16 -20.93 -8.15
N ARG A 102 -14.20 -20.24 -7.69
CA ARG A 102 -14.28 -18.77 -7.68
C ARG A 102 -14.62 -18.27 -6.29
N LEU A 103 -13.62 -17.79 -5.55
CA LEU A 103 -13.77 -17.28 -4.18
C LEU A 103 -13.78 -15.75 -4.14
N ALA A 104 -14.71 -15.17 -3.39
CA ALA A 104 -14.80 -13.74 -3.14
C ALA A 104 -15.47 -13.41 -1.80
N PRO A 105 -15.40 -12.15 -1.32
CA PRO A 105 -16.24 -11.69 -0.23
C PRO A 105 -17.74 -11.83 -0.57
N ALA A 106 -18.52 -12.33 0.39
CA ALA A 106 -19.98 -12.36 0.30
C ALA A 106 -20.54 -10.95 0.49
N THR A 107 -20.58 -10.17 -0.58
CA THR A 107 -21.04 -8.78 -0.54
C THR A 107 -21.82 -8.42 -1.79
N LYS A 108 -22.84 -7.57 -1.64
CA LYS A 108 -23.71 -7.08 -2.70
C LYS A 108 -24.32 -8.24 -3.53
N TRP A 109 -25.10 -7.94 -4.54
CA TRP A 109 -25.73 -8.93 -5.43
C TRP A 109 -24.72 -9.72 -6.26
N VAL A 110 -23.57 -9.10 -6.60
CA VAL A 110 -22.51 -9.71 -7.44
C VAL A 110 -21.94 -11.00 -6.87
N GLN A 111 -22.11 -11.24 -5.58
CA GLN A 111 -21.67 -12.48 -4.92
C GLN A 111 -22.24 -13.76 -5.55
N ILE A 112 -23.38 -13.71 -6.24
CA ILE A 112 -23.98 -14.87 -6.90
C ILE A 112 -23.13 -15.43 -8.06
N LEU A 113 -22.25 -14.61 -8.63
CA LEU A 113 -21.35 -14.99 -9.72
C LEU A 113 -20.11 -15.79 -9.25
N TYR A 114 -19.93 -15.88 -7.91
CA TYR A 114 -18.89 -16.68 -7.30
C TYR A 114 -19.51 -17.93 -6.65
N ASN A 115 -18.88 -19.10 -6.82
CA ASN A 115 -19.37 -20.35 -6.24
C ASN A 115 -18.81 -20.66 -4.84
N HIS A 116 -17.80 -19.90 -4.40
CA HIS A 116 -17.30 -19.88 -3.01
C HIS A 116 -17.31 -18.45 -2.49
N ARG A 117 -17.81 -18.26 -1.28
CA ARG A 117 -18.04 -16.94 -0.71
C ARG A 117 -17.67 -16.91 0.76
N LEU A 118 -17.03 -15.82 1.20
CA LEU A 118 -16.68 -15.60 2.60
C LEU A 118 -17.38 -14.36 3.14
N THR A 119 -18.18 -14.53 4.19
CA THR A 119 -18.82 -13.39 4.89
C THR A 119 -17.79 -12.69 5.76
N GLN A 120 -17.49 -11.43 5.46
CA GLN A 120 -16.42 -10.67 6.13
C GLN A 120 -16.91 -9.43 6.89
N ARG A 121 -18.16 -8.97 6.65
CA ARG A 121 -18.74 -7.75 7.27
C ARG A 121 -17.82 -6.52 7.21
N ARG A 122 -17.14 -6.32 6.08
CA ARG A 122 -16.14 -5.23 5.87
C ARG A 122 -16.67 -3.84 6.25
N SER A 123 -17.98 -3.59 6.11
CA SER A 123 -18.62 -2.32 6.51
C SER A 123 -18.53 -2.03 8.02
N ARG A 124 -18.22 -3.03 8.83
CA ARG A 124 -18.03 -2.85 10.29
C ARG A 124 -16.60 -2.46 10.65
N SER A 125 -15.65 -2.62 9.72
CA SER A 125 -14.22 -2.35 9.93
C SER A 125 -13.66 -2.99 11.22
N GLU A 126 -14.04 -4.24 11.47
CA GLU A 126 -13.58 -5.02 12.63
C GLU A 126 -12.12 -5.48 12.46
N LYS A 127 -11.66 -5.58 11.20
CA LYS A 127 -10.31 -5.98 10.80
C LYS A 127 -9.72 -4.96 9.81
N SER A 128 -8.41 -5.00 9.64
CA SER A 128 -7.74 -4.26 8.57
C SER A 128 -8.05 -4.87 7.20
N GLU A 129 -7.75 -4.10 6.13
CA GLU A 129 -7.90 -4.60 4.75
C GLU A 129 -7.01 -5.82 4.50
N ALA A 130 -5.76 -5.79 5.00
CA ALA A 130 -4.85 -6.92 4.89
C ALA A 130 -5.38 -8.18 5.58
N GLU A 131 -5.93 -8.06 6.79
CA GLU A 131 -6.52 -9.20 7.51
C GLU A 131 -7.73 -9.79 6.77
N TYR A 132 -8.59 -8.93 6.17
CA TYR A 132 -9.68 -9.41 5.33
C TYR A 132 -9.17 -10.14 4.07
N ASN A 133 -8.08 -9.68 3.48
CA ASN A 133 -7.45 -10.36 2.35
C ASN A 133 -6.84 -11.72 2.80
N GLN A 134 -6.15 -11.76 3.93
CA GLN A 134 -5.63 -13.00 4.50
C GLN A 134 -6.76 -14.00 4.85
N ASP A 135 -7.92 -13.54 5.31
CA ASP A 135 -9.06 -14.43 5.56
C ASP A 135 -9.53 -15.16 4.28
N LEU A 136 -9.49 -14.50 3.11
CA LEU A 136 -9.78 -15.15 1.84
C LEU A 136 -8.71 -16.19 1.48
N ALA A 137 -7.44 -15.88 1.69
CA ALA A 137 -6.35 -16.84 1.49
C ALA A 137 -6.50 -18.05 2.43
N ARG A 138 -6.78 -17.83 3.72
CA ARG A 138 -7.06 -18.90 4.69
C ARG A 138 -8.25 -19.77 4.28
N ALA A 139 -9.34 -19.14 3.82
CA ALA A 139 -10.52 -19.87 3.36
C ALA A 139 -10.21 -20.76 2.14
N PHE A 140 -9.41 -20.27 1.20
CA PHE A 140 -8.94 -21.05 0.07
C PHE A 140 -8.08 -22.24 0.49
N LEU A 141 -7.07 -22.01 1.35
CA LEU A 141 -6.16 -23.05 1.85
C LEU A 141 -6.91 -24.13 2.64
N LYS A 142 -7.79 -23.72 3.57
CA LYS A 142 -8.64 -24.67 4.32
C LYS A 142 -9.50 -25.52 3.41
N LYS A 143 -10.15 -24.95 2.40
CA LYS A 143 -10.98 -25.69 1.44
C LYS A 143 -10.21 -26.72 0.64
N ARG A 144 -8.91 -26.54 0.51
CA ARG A 144 -7.98 -27.42 -0.22
C ARG A 144 -7.16 -28.33 0.70
N ASN A 145 -7.46 -28.35 2.01
CA ASN A 145 -6.72 -29.11 3.01
C ASN A 145 -5.20 -28.83 2.99
N MET A 146 -4.82 -27.57 2.68
CA MET A 146 -3.44 -27.10 2.69
C MET A 146 -3.07 -26.53 4.06
N PRO A 147 -1.81 -26.62 4.50
CA PRO A 147 -1.35 -25.96 5.72
C PRO A 147 -1.54 -24.45 5.61
N ILE A 148 -1.58 -23.75 6.73
CA ILE A 148 -1.63 -22.31 6.78
C ILE A 148 -0.38 -21.80 7.46
N VAL A 149 0.44 -21.06 6.71
CA VAL A 149 1.63 -20.38 7.22
C VAL A 149 1.34 -18.89 7.27
N GLU A 150 1.36 -18.32 8.47
CA GLU A 150 1.14 -16.87 8.67
C GLU A 150 2.43 -16.12 8.33
N PRO A 151 2.42 -15.26 7.31
CA PRO A 151 3.60 -14.53 6.90
C PRO A 151 3.86 -13.32 7.83
N LYS A 152 5.12 -12.89 7.86
CA LYS A 152 5.55 -11.68 8.58
C LYS A 152 6.21 -10.70 7.61
N PRO A 153 6.22 -9.38 7.90
CA PRO A 153 6.97 -8.42 7.11
C PRO A 153 8.49 -8.66 7.22
N PRO A 154 9.29 -8.15 6.27
CA PRO A 154 8.86 -7.39 5.10
C PRO A 154 8.18 -8.25 4.04
N TYR A 155 7.21 -7.65 3.30
CA TYR A 155 6.52 -8.32 2.19
C TYR A 155 7.11 -7.98 0.83
N LEU A 156 7.97 -6.98 0.78
CA LEU A 156 8.75 -6.61 -0.40
C LEU A 156 10.17 -6.27 0.05
N SER A 157 11.14 -6.71 -0.71
CA SER A 157 12.55 -6.39 -0.45
C SER A 157 13.31 -6.35 -1.77
N PHE A 158 14.36 -5.55 -1.79
CA PHE A 158 15.34 -5.53 -2.88
C PHE A 158 16.67 -6.06 -2.39
N PRO A 159 17.53 -6.58 -3.29
CA PRO A 159 18.90 -6.89 -2.94
C PRO A 159 19.60 -5.68 -2.30
N GLU A 160 20.43 -5.90 -1.31
CA GLU A 160 21.13 -4.84 -0.59
C GLU A 160 21.92 -3.93 -1.53
N SER A 161 22.55 -4.51 -2.55
CA SER A 161 23.25 -3.76 -3.60
C SER A 161 22.35 -2.80 -4.36
N ALA A 162 21.10 -3.18 -4.64
CA ALA A 162 20.14 -2.33 -5.33
C ALA A 162 19.69 -1.16 -4.44
N VAL A 163 19.47 -1.41 -3.15
CA VAL A 163 19.15 -0.35 -2.16
C VAL A 163 20.33 0.62 -2.03
N LYS A 164 21.56 0.08 -1.92
CA LYS A 164 22.79 0.90 -1.85
C LYS A 164 22.95 1.79 -3.09
N ASN A 165 22.77 1.21 -4.28
CA ASN A 165 22.87 1.98 -5.53
C ASN A 165 21.80 3.07 -5.59
N GLN A 166 20.58 2.79 -5.14
CA GLN A 166 19.52 3.81 -5.10
C GLN A 166 19.83 4.92 -4.08
N ARG A 167 20.41 4.57 -2.92
CA ARG A 167 20.88 5.60 -1.96
C ARG A 167 21.94 6.51 -2.58
N VAL A 168 22.96 5.94 -3.23
CA VAL A 168 24.00 6.73 -3.92
C VAL A 168 23.37 7.64 -4.99
N PHE A 169 22.47 7.11 -5.81
CA PHE A 169 21.76 7.91 -6.80
C PHE A 169 21.01 9.10 -6.17
N LEU A 170 20.27 8.85 -5.09
CA LEU A 170 19.53 9.93 -4.40
C LEU A 170 20.47 10.95 -3.75
N GLN A 171 21.61 10.51 -3.22
CA GLN A 171 22.64 11.39 -2.67
C GLN A 171 23.21 12.33 -3.74
N GLU A 172 23.59 11.78 -4.87
CA GLU A 172 24.15 12.57 -5.98
C GLU A 172 23.10 13.52 -6.60
N GLN A 173 21.85 13.05 -6.74
CA GLN A 173 20.78 13.81 -7.37
C GLN A 173 20.29 14.98 -6.51
N PHE A 174 20.25 14.81 -5.18
CA PHE A 174 19.60 15.74 -4.26
C PHE A 174 20.55 16.32 -3.20
N GLY A 175 21.83 15.98 -3.21
CA GLY A 175 22.80 16.46 -2.21
C GLY A 175 22.53 15.88 -0.80
N LEU A 176 22.01 14.64 -0.73
CA LEU A 176 21.71 14.01 0.54
C LEU A 176 22.98 13.47 1.22
N SER A 177 23.09 13.62 2.55
CA SER A 177 24.18 13.08 3.32
C SER A 177 23.98 11.58 3.59
N ALA A 178 25.08 10.81 3.52
CA ALA A 178 25.10 9.40 3.87
C ALA A 178 24.87 9.18 5.38
N ASP A 179 25.35 10.10 6.19
CA ASP A 179 25.39 9.99 7.67
C ASP A 179 24.09 10.40 8.34
N LYS A 180 23.18 11.05 7.59
CA LYS A 180 21.89 11.49 8.12
C LYS A 180 20.79 10.47 7.88
N LYS A 181 19.80 10.45 8.76
CA LYS A 181 18.56 9.70 8.58
C LYS A 181 17.67 10.36 7.52
N TRP A 182 17.02 9.59 6.68
CA TRP A 182 16.18 10.07 5.61
C TRP A 182 14.70 9.86 5.93
N VAL A 183 13.98 10.95 6.05
CA VAL A 183 12.54 10.97 6.29
C VAL A 183 11.82 11.32 4.99
N PHE A 184 11.08 10.38 4.45
CA PHE A 184 10.24 10.62 3.29
C PHE A 184 8.87 11.11 3.73
N VAL A 185 8.40 12.20 3.15
CA VAL A 185 7.09 12.80 3.45
C VAL A 185 6.29 12.92 2.16
N HIS A 186 5.06 12.38 2.16
CA HIS A 186 4.14 12.46 1.03
C HIS A 186 2.90 13.27 1.42
N SER A 187 2.85 14.52 1.03
CA SER A 187 1.72 15.42 1.33
C SER A 187 0.57 15.29 0.33
N GLY A 188 0.80 14.62 -0.81
CA GLY A 188 -0.18 14.38 -1.85
C GLY A 188 -1.20 13.30 -1.48
N THR A 189 -2.30 13.22 -2.23
CA THR A 189 -3.36 12.22 -2.05
C THR A 189 -3.84 11.57 -3.34
N GLY A 190 -3.39 12.07 -4.50
CA GLY A 190 -3.95 11.67 -5.79
C GLY A 190 -5.47 11.88 -5.88
N GLY A 191 -6.04 12.78 -5.08
CA GLY A 191 -7.48 13.00 -4.97
C GLY A 191 -8.25 11.85 -4.30
N SER A 192 -7.57 10.88 -3.71
CA SER A 192 -8.20 9.65 -3.20
C SER A 192 -8.41 9.61 -1.68
N ALA A 193 -7.81 10.55 -0.93
CA ALA A 193 -7.87 10.63 0.52
C ALA A 193 -7.86 12.08 1.01
N THR A 194 -8.21 12.28 2.27
CA THR A 194 -7.94 13.53 2.99
C THR A 194 -6.50 13.53 3.52
N SER A 195 -5.89 14.70 3.65
CA SER A 195 -4.52 14.88 4.14
C SER A 195 -4.45 16.05 5.12
N LEU A 196 -3.35 16.16 5.85
CA LEU A 196 -3.02 17.38 6.57
C LEU A 196 -2.89 18.56 5.60
N SER A 197 -3.11 19.77 6.11
CA SER A 197 -2.78 21.00 5.37
C SER A 197 -1.26 21.15 5.21
N LEU A 198 -0.82 21.93 4.24
CA LEU A 198 0.60 22.23 4.06
C LEU A 198 1.22 22.89 5.29
N SER A 199 0.45 23.71 6.00
CA SER A 199 0.92 24.35 7.26
C SER A 199 1.14 23.32 8.36
N GLN A 200 0.26 22.32 8.50
CA GLN A 200 0.45 21.22 9.45
C GLN A 200 1.66 20.35 9.08
N TYR A 201 1.85 20.04 7.79
CA TYR A 201 3.06 19.33 7.35
C TYR A 201 4.33 20.14 7.60
N ALA A 202 4.31 21.47 7.35
CA ALA A 202 5.45 22.32 7.62
C ALA A 202 5.80 22.35 9.12
N GLN A 203 4.81 22.53 9.99
CA GLN A 203 4.98 22.47 11.45
C GLN A 203 5.56 21.13 11.91
N LEU A 204 5.03 20.00 11.39
CA LEU A 204 5.51 18.66 11.70
C LEU A 204 6.98 18.48 11.28
N ILE A 205 7.34 18.90 10.07
CA ILE A 205 8.70 18.78 9.55
C ILE A 205 9.67 19.65 10.31
N GLN A 206 9.29 20.90 10.61
CA GLN A 206 10.10 21.80 11.44
C GLN A 206 10.34 21.21 12.84
N GLY A 207 9.31 20.61 13.45
CA GLY A 207 9.45 19.91 14.73
C GLY A 207 10.41 18.71 14.65
N LEU A 208 10.38 17.93 13.56
CA LEU A 208 11.35 16.83 13.38
C LEU A 208 12.78 17.34 13.17
N LEU A 209 12.96 18.39 12.37
CA LEU A 209 14.29 18.98 12.11
C LEU A 209 14.90 19.64 13.35
N SER A 210 14.07 20.09 14.31
CA SER A 210 14.57 20.64 15.59
C SER A 210 15.04 19.56 16.56
N GLU A 211 14.50 18.35 16.46
CA GLU A 211 14.77 17.23 17.37
C GLU A 211 15.82 16.25 16.84
N PHE A 212 15.99 16.17 15.51
CA PHE A 212 16.81 15.16 14.86
C PHE A 212 17.72 15.75 13.78
N ASP A 213 18.95 15.26 13.70
CA ASP A 213 19.81 15.49 12.54
C ASP A 213 19.40 14.56 11.40
N CYS A 214 18.41 14.98 10.62
CA CYS A 214 17.83 14.23 9.52
C CYS A 214 17.65 15.09 8.27
N GLN A 215 17.37 14.45 7.15
CA GLN A 215 16.97 15.10 5.89
C GLN A 215 15.58 14.66 5.48
N ILE A 216 14.80 15.60 4.99
CA ILE A 216 13.42 15.42 4.56
C ILE A 216 13.37 15.35 3.05
N ILE A 217 12.80 14.28 2.53
CA ILE A 217 12.55 14.06 1.12
C ILE A 217 11.04 14.16 0.86
N LEU A 218 10.60 15.30 0.32
CA LEU A 218 9.20 15.54 -0.04
C LEU A 218 8.91 14.81 -1.34
N THR A 219 8.02 13.83 -1.31
CA THR A 219 7.65 13.07 -2.49
C THR A 219 6.36 13.59 -3.11
N ALA A 220 6.25 13.54 -4.44
CA ALA A 220 5.06 13.92 -5.17
C ALA A 220 4.65 12.84 -6.17
N GLY A 221 3.35 12.60 -6.25
CA GLY A 221 2.74 11.82 -7.33
C GLY A 221 2.49 12.66 -8.59
N PRO A 222 1.98 12.05 -9.66
CA PRO A 222 1.62 12.78 -10.87
C PRO A 222 0.64 13.94 -10.57
N GLY A 223 1.02 15.16 -10.98
CA GLY A 223 0.21 16.37 -10.77
C GLY A 223 0.33 16.99 -9.37
N GLU A 224 1.23 16.52 -8.50
CA GLU A 224 1.40 17.01 -7.13
C GLU A 224 2.72 17.76 -6.90
N SER A 225 3.55 17.94 -7.92
CA SER A 225 4.88 18.57 -7.84
C SER A 225 4.79 19.99 -7.27
N GLU A 226 3.88 20.83 -7.78
CA GLU A 226 3.69 22.20 -7.31
C GLU A 226 3.44 22.27 -5.80
N LYS A 227 2.59 21.38 -5.29
CA LYS A 227 2.26 21.29 -3.87
C LYS A 227 3.47 20.89 -3.00
N ALA A 228 4.33 20.01 -3.51
CA ALA A 228 5.56 19.62 -2.82
C ALA A 228 6.57 20.78 -2.76
N HIS A 229 6.72 21.54 -3.85
CA HIS A 229 7.56 22.74 -3.88
C HIS A 229 7.02 23.86 -2.99
N GLU A 230 5.69 24.07 -2.95
CA GLU A 230 5.06 25.01 -2.00
C GLU A 230 5.37 24.64 -0.55
N LEU A 231 5.29 23.34 -0.22
CA LEU A 231 5.64 22.85 1.11
C LEU A 231 7.13 23.09 1.43
N ALA A 232 8.03 22.79 0.50
CA ALA A 232 9.46 23.04 0.67
C ALA A 232 9.76 24.53 0.92
N ALA A 233 9.15 25.42 0.15
CA ALA A 233 9.28 26.87 0.31
C ALA A 233 8.74 27.36 1.67
N LYS A 234 7.69 26.73 2.18
CA LYS A 234 7.11 27.05 3.51
C LYS A 234 8.05 26.69 4.67
N ILE A 235 8.85 25.63 4.51
CA ILE A 235 9.78 25.15 5.55
C ILE A 235 11.09 25.92 5.49
N ASP A 236 11.54 26.29 4.30
CA ASP A 236 12.76 27.07 4.02
C ASP A 236 14.02 26.54 4.72
N SER A 237 14.35 25.27 4.45
CA SER A 237 15.49 24.58 5.06
C SER A 237 16.32 23.83 4.03
N GLN A 238 17.65 23.93 4.10
CA GLN A 238 18.57 23.15 3.25
C GLN A 238 18.56 21.63 3.56
N ASN A 239 17.94 21.20 4.65
CA ASN A 239 17.71 19.80 4.94
C ASN A 239 16.43 19.25 4.30
N VAL A 240 15.75 20.01 3.45
CA VAL A 240 14.52 19.61 2.74
C VAL A 240 14.77 19.63 1.24
N VAL A 241 14.48 18.50 0.61
CA VAL A 241 14.56 18.33 -0.87
C VAL A 241 13.24 17.86 -1.43
N VAL A 242 12.97 18.16 -2.70
CA VAL A 242 11.76 17.70 -3.40
C VAL A 242 12.13 16.60 -4.39
N TYR A 243 11.54 15.43 -4.22
CA TYR A 243 11.64 14.26 -5.09
C TYR A 243 10.31 14.08 -5.84
N ASP A 244 10.13 14.81 -6.90
CA ASP A 244 8.91 14.85 -7.73
C ASP A 244 9.06 14.20 -9.10
N LYS A 245 10.25 13.70 -9.44
CA LYS A 245 10.57 13.04 -10.71
C LYS A 245 11.20 11.68 -10.46
N ASN A 246 10.51 10.62 -10.86
CA ASN A 246 11.00 9.25 -10.84
C ASN A 246 10.67 8.55 -12.18
N LYS A 247 11.30 7.40 -12.41
CA LYS A 247 11.12 6.59 -13.62
C LYS A 247 9.90 5.65 -13.54
N GLY A 248 8.97 5.94 -12.64
CA GLY A 248 7.75 5.16 -12.42
C GLY A 248 7.72 4.44 -11.08
N LEU A 249 6.67 3.62 -10.89
CA LEU A 249 6.34 3.04 -9.59
C LEU A 249 7.43 2.15 -8.98
N VAL A 250 8.19 1.42 -9.81
CA VAL A 250 9.28 0.55 -9.34
C VAL A 250 10.47 1.38 -8.86
N ASP A 251 10.86 2.43 -9.59
CA ASP A 251 11.92 3.36 -9.18
C ASP A 251 11.55 4.06 -7.85
N PHE A 252 10.28 4.49 -7.74
CA PHE A 252 9.76 5.03 -6.50
C PHE A 252 9.81 4.00 -5.35
N ALA A 253 9.49 2.73 -5.61
CA ALA A 253 9.59 1.67 -4.62
C ALA A 253 11.04 1.44 -4.15
N HIS A 254 12.03 1.49 -5.06
CA HIS A 254 13.44 1.46 -4.69
C HIS A 254 13.83 2.62 -3.77
N SER A 255 13.33 3.83 -4.06
CA SER A 255 13.58 4.99 -3.21
C SER A 255 12.95 4.85 -1.83
N LEU A 256 11.72 4.30 -1.75
CA LEU A 256 11.06 4.04 -0.47
C LEU A 256 11.79 2.99 0.38
N ALA A 257 12.44 2.00 -0.25
CA ALA A 257 13.27 1.04 0.46
C ALA A 257 14.52 1.67 1.11
N CYS A 258 14.88 2.91 0.72
CA CYS A 258 15.97 3.70 1.31
C CYS A 258 15.53 4.52 2.52
N ALA A 259 14.23 4.60 2.84
CA ALA A 259 13.70 5.46 3.87
C ALA A 259 13.98 4.91 5.29
N ASP A 260 14.40 5.79 6.19
CA ASP A 260 14.49 5.49 7.63
C ASP A 260 13.16 5.78 8.35
N LEU A 261 12.26 6.58 7.73
CA LEU A 261 10.92 6.88 8.18
C LEU A 261 10.06 7.35 6.99
N PHE A 262 8.80 6.97 6.97
CA PHE A 262 7.84 7.47 5.98
C PHE A 262 6.61 8.09 6.64
N ILE A 263 6.22 9.30 6.20
CA ILE A 263 5.10 10.07 6.76
C ILE A 263 4.12 10.45 5.65
N ALA A 264 2.85 10.13 5.83
CA ALA A 264 1.80 10.51 4.88
C ALA A 264 0.39 10.43 5.48
N GLY A 265 -0.59 10.93 4.75
CA GLY A 265 -1.98 10.50 4.92
C GLY A 265 -2.17 9.03 4.51
N SER A 266 -3.40 8.51 4.68
CA SER A 266 -3.76 7.12 4.28
C SER A 266 -3.78 6.98 2.75
N THR A 267 -2.60 6.87 2.14
CA THR A 267 -2.38 6.88 0.69
C THR A 267 -1.62 5.64 0.21
N GLY A 268 -1.60 5.43 -1.11
CA GLY A 268 -0.84 4.33 -1.72
C GLY A 268 0.64 4.29 -1.31
N PRO A 269 1.39 5.41 -1.34
CA PRO A 269 2.77 5.50 -0.87
C PRO A 269 2.99 5.05 0.58
N LEU A 270 2.08 5.39 1.52
CA LEU A 270 2.16 4.93 2.91
C LEU A 270 2.13 3.39 3.00
N HIS A 271 1.21 2.77 2.25
CA HIS A 271 1.12 1.32 2.22
C HIS A 271 2.32 0.69 1.52
N LEU A 272 2.81 1.29 0.43
CA LEU A 272 3.98 0.78 -0.28
C LEU A 272 5.25 0.82 0.58
N SER A 273 5.50 1.90 1.32
CA SER A 273 6.64 1.97 2.24
C SER A 273 6.56 0.91 3.35
N SER A 274 5.36 0.63 3.83
CA SER A 274 5.15 -0.40 4.85
C SER A 274 5.44 -1.83 4.37
N ALA A 275 5.36 -2.09 3.06
CA ALA A 275 5.72 -3.41 2.50
C ALA A 275 7.22 -3.73 2.68
N PHE A 276 8.07 -2.71 2.75
CA PHE A 276 9.50 -2.82 3.06
C PHE A 276 9.80 -2.87 4.57
N ASN A 277 8.76 -2.88 5.41
CA ASN A 277 8.88 -2.80 6.86
C ASN A 277 9.52 -1.51 7.39
N VAL A 278 9.46 -0.43 6.60
CA VAL A 278 9.89 0.92 7.01
C VAL A 278 8.98 1.42 8.13
N PRO A 279 9.51 2.08 9.17
CA PRO A 279 8.69 2.79 10.15
C PRO A 279 7.80 3.83 9.47
N THR A 280 6.53 3.92 9.88
CA THR A 280 5.56 4.80 9.22
C THR A 280 4.77 5.63 10.23
N ILE A 281 4.47 6.88 9.86
CA ILE A 281 3.53 7.74 10.59
C ILE A 281 2.38 8.06 9.63
N GLY A 282 1.16 7.73 10.04
CA GLY A 282 -0.03 7.87 9.21
C GLY A 282 -1.07 8.81 9.81
N PHE A 283 -1.65 9.69 8.97
CA PHE A 283 -2.75 10.58 9.35
C PHE A 283 -4.03 10.10 8.66
N TYR A 284 -5.08 9.87 9.44
CA TYR A 284 -6.30 9.21 8.98
C TYR A 284 -7.55 9.97 9.41
N PRO A 285 -8.61 9.99 8.59
CA PRO A 285 -9.93 10.30 9.11
C PRO A 285 -10.35 9.28 10.17
N ASN A 286 -11.23 9.69 11.10
CA ASN A 286 -11.72 8.83 12.17
C ASN A 286 -13.07 8.17 11.85
N SER A 287 -13.52 8.24 10.58
CA SER A 287 -14.73 7.55 10.16
C SER A 287 -14.51 6.04 10.12
N ARG A 288 -15.59 5.28 10.32
CA ARG A 288 -15.52 3.80 10.37
C ARG A 288 -14.80 3.19 9.15
N SER A 289 -15.03 3.73 7.95
CA SER A 289 -14.45 3.20 6.70
C SER A 289 -13.02 3.66 6.43
N SER A 290 -12.54 4.72 7.12
CA SER A 290 -11.25 5.38 6.81
C SER A 290 -10.25 5.36 7.96
N GLN A 291 -10.68 4.91 9.15
CA GLN A 291 -9.85 4.89 10.38
C GLN A 291 -8.63 3.95 10.27
N PRO A 292 -7.59 4.16 11.10
CA PRO A 292 -6.35 3.36 11.09
C PRO A 292 -6.59 1.86 11.24
N ARG A 293 -7.57 1.45 12.06
CA ARG A 293 -7.92 0.03 12.22
C ARG A 293 -8.24 -0.63 10.88
N ARG A 294 -8.91 0.11 9.97
CA ARG A 294 -9.27 -0.39 8.64
C ARG A 294 -8.08 -0.38 7.68
N TRP A 295 -7.28 0.67 7.73
CA TRP A 295 -6.20 0.93 6.79
C TRP A 295 -4.82 0.88 7.44
N LYS A 296 -4.69 0.05 8.48
CA LYS A 296 -3.39 -0.19 9.11
C LYS A 296 -2.37 -0.65 8.05
N PRO A 297 -1.19 -0.04 7.97
CA PRO A 297 -0.09 -0.52 7.15
C PRO A 297 0.33 -1.95 7.51
N ILE A 298 1.05 -2.61 6.60
CA ILE A 298 1.41 -4.03 6.71
C ILE A 298 2.80 -4.30 7.31
N ASN A 299 3.50 -3.25 7.75
CA ASN A 299 4.74 -3.39 8.54
C ASN A 299 4.47 -3.97 9.94
N ASP A 300 5.51 -4.23 10.70
CA ASP A 300 5.40 -4.67 12.10
C ASP A 300 4.54 -3.70 12.92
N ALA A 301 3.78 -4.23 13.85
CA ALA A 301 2.78 -3.47 14.59
C ALA A 301 3.36 -2.30 15.40
N ASP A 302 4.59 -2.42 15.85
CA ASP A 302 5.32 -1.40 16.59
C ASP A 302 6.05 -0.38 15.69
N LYS A 303 6.03 -0.59 14.36
CA LYS A 303 6.60 0.31 13.35
C LYS A 303 5.59 1.27 12.73
N HIS A 304 4.38 1.35 13.27
CA HIS A 304 3.37 2.27 12.77
C HIS A 304 2.73 3.10 13.88
N LEU A 305 2.78 4.42 13.72
CA LEU A 305 2.08 5.39 14.55
C LEU A 305 0.97 6.06 13.75
N ALA A 306 -0.23 6.18 14.32
CA ALA A 306 -1.42 6.68 13.63
C ALA A 306 -2.11 7.80 14.38
N PHE A 307 -2.46 8.87 13.67
CA PHE A 307 -3.18 10.02 14.20
C PHE A 307 -4.52 10.22 13.50
N CYS A 308 -5.52 10.61 14.28
CA CYS A 308 -6.87 10.87 13.81
C CYS A 308 -7.44 12.13 14.47
N PRO A 309 -8.35 12.85 13.80
CA PRO A 309 -9.16 13.85 14.46
C PRO A 309 -10.08 13.21 15.51
N PRO A 310 -10.64 13.96 16.45
CA PRO A 310 -11.64 13.48 17.39
C PRO A 310 -12.86 12.86 16.66
N LYS A 311 -13.47 11.84 17.26
CA LYS A 311 -14.73 11.28 16.75
C LYS A 311 -15.85 12.31 16.85
N GLY A 312 -16.72 12.34 15.84
CA GLY A 312 -17.88 13.22 15.83
C GLY A 312 -18.24 13.73 14.45
N LYS A 313 -18.90 14.88 14.38
CA LYS A 313 -19.38 15.47 13.11
C LYS A 313 -18.25 15.82 12.13
N GLU A 314 -17.06 16.12 12.66
CA GLU A 314 -15.87 16.51 11.88
C GLU A 314 -14.77 15.43 11.86
N GLU A 315 -15.12 14.18 12.08
CA GLU A 315 -14.18 13.06 12.08
C GLU A 315 -13.40 12.83 10.77
N MET A 316 -13.78 13.54 9.70
CA MET A 316 -13.09 13.56 8.41
C MET A 316 -12.11 14.74 8.29
N ASN A 317 -12.14 15.71 9.21
CA ASN A 317 -11.36 16.94 9.15
C ASN A 317 -9.99 16.74 9.84
N LEU A 318 -8.95 16.45 9.06
CA LEU A 318 -7.59 16.31 9.59
C LEU A 318 -6.98 17.63 10.10
N GLY A 319 -7.58 18.78 9.75
CA GLY A 319 -7.22 20.09 10.30
C GLY A 319 -7.36 20.19 11.82
N LEU A 320 -8.15 19.30 12.43
CA LEU A 320 -8.34 19.23 13.89
C LEU A 320 -7.22 18.45 14.62
N ILE A 321 -6.28 17.86 13.89
CA ILE A 321 -5.13 17.19 14.51
C ILE A 321 -4.14 18.28 14.96
N SER A 322 -3.91 18.37 16.27
CA SER A 322 -2.86 19.21 16.83
C SER A 322 -1.49 18.61 16.51
N ILE A 323 -0.65 19.32 15.78
CA ILE A 323 0.69 18.85 15.43
C ILE A 323 1.61 18.88 16.65
N ASP A 324 1.45 19.83 17.55
CA ASP A 324 2.23 19.89 18.78
C ASP A 324 1.97 18.66 19.66
N ASP A 325 0.70 18.28 19.83
CA ASP A 325 0.35 17.05 20.57
C ASP A 325 0.85 15.80 19.84
N ALA A 326 0.78 15.77 18.51
CA ALA A 326 1.30 14.65 17.72
C ALA A 326 2.82 14.52 17.86
N LEU A 327 3.57 15.62 17.90
CA LEU A 327 5.03 15.62 18.09
C LEU A 327 5.44 15.04 19.46
N VAL A 328 4.63 15.20 20.50
CA VAL A 328 4.87 14.59 21.82
C VAL A 328 4.95 13.06 21.72
N GLU A 329 4.17 12.44 20.82
CA GLU A 329 4.20 10.99 20.58
C GLU A 329 5.20 10.60 19.48
N ILE A 330 5.34 11.41 18.43
CA ILE A 330 6.21 11.15 17.28
C ILE A 330 7.69 11.13 17.70
N VAL A 331 8.15 12.11 18.49
CA VAL A 331 9.57 12.21 18.85
C VAL A 331 10.08 10.96 19.59
N PRO A 332 9.42 10.46 20.64
CA PRO A 332 9.83 9.22 21.29
C PRO A 332 9.74 8.00 20.36
N PHE A 333 8.72 7.94 19.50
CA PHE A 333 8.58 6.85 18.51
C PHE A 333 9.76 6.83 17.53
N VAL A 334 10.11 7.96 16.92
CA VAL A 334 11.23 8.07 15.97
C VAL A 334 12.55 7.74 16.66
N ARG A 335 12.77 8.26 17.88
CA ARG A 335 13.97 7.95 18.66
C ARG A 335 14.12 6.47 18.93
N LYS A 336 13.05 5.78 19.31
CA LYS A 336 13.01 4.32 19.48
C LYS A 336 13.35 3.60 18.18
N MET A 337 12.71 3.96 17.05
CA MET A 337 12.91 3.29 15.76
C MET A 337 14.36 3.40 15.27
N TRP A 338 15.01 4.54 15.48
CA TRP A 338 16.39 4.75 15.00
C TRP A 338 17.46 4.20 15.95
N GLN A 339 17.14 3.94 17.22
CA GLN A 339 18.03 3.24 18.15
C GLN A 339 18.04 1.72 17.97
N THR A 340 16.92 1.12 17.54
CA THR A 340 16.79 -0.34 17.34
C THR A 340 17.28 -0.82 15.98
N GLY A 341 17.70 0.08 15.09
CA GLY A 341 18.19 -0.22 13.74
C GLY A 341 19.72 -0.24 13.58
N ASN A 342 20.46 -0.26 14.70
CA ASN A 342 21.93 -0.42 14.72
C ASN A 342 22.30 -1.88 15.01
#